data_868123809ab0cc70b9c08f5b48fbfd19
#
_entry.id   868123809ab0cc70b9c08f5b48fbfd19
#
_cell.length_a   1.000
_cell.length_b   1.000
_cell.length_c   1.000
_cell.angle_alpha   90.00
_cell.angle_beta   90.00
_cell.angle_gamma   90.00
#
_symmetry.space_group_name_H-M   'P 1'
#
loop_
_entity.id
_entity.type
_entity.pdbx_description
1 polymer ?
#
loop_
_entity_poly.entity_id
_entity_poly.type
_entity_poly.pdbx_seq_one_letter_code
_entity_poly.pdbx_strand_id
1 'polypeptide(L)'
;ALIAYGAQALVHTAEGSQLVSCQELMETHCKDQDRPMLIEKFFIPKSAYSGAWAKFDKYSLRGSIDFPTINFACVRNSQGVRLTVGAIATHVLELVQTEEYLNAQGSAFSVEEATKIALDEMKKKSEIVRESGISVQVKRGTFCYVEAMLKELKEHSL
;
A
#
# COMPACT_ATOMS: atom_id res chain seq x y z
N ALA A 1 -2.89 2.19 3.94
CA ALA A 1 -2.40 2.23 5.33
C ALA A 1 -2.81 0.98 6.12
N LEU A 2 -4.11 0.63 6.25
CA LEU A 2 -4.55 -0.54 7.05
C LEU A 2 -3.86 -1.84 6.64
N ILE A 3 -3.71 -2.09 5.35
CA ILE A 3 -3.02 -3.27 4.82
C ILE A 3 -1.54 -3.26 5.24
N ALA A 4 -0.84 -2.12 5.14
CA ALA A 4 0.55 -2.01 5.56
C ALA A 4 0.74 -2.26 7.07
N TYR A 5 -0.25 -1.93 7.90
CA TYR A 5 -0.27 -2.28 9.31
C TYR A 5 -0.67 -3.74 9.60
N GLY A 6 -1.02 -4.54 8.60
CA GLY A 6 -1.53 -5.89 8.81
C GLY A 6 -2.86 -5.91 9.58
N ALA A 7 -3.68 -4.88 9.39
CA ALA A 7 -4.96 -4.75 10.08
C ALA A 7 -5.94 -5.84 9.64
N GLN A 8 -6.84 -6.19 10.56
CA GLN A 8 -7.97 -7.09 10.33
C GLN A 8 -9.28 -6.32 10.48
N ALA A 9 -10.30 -6.73 9.75
CA ALA A 9 -11.66 -6.20 9.82
C ALA A 9 -12.62 -7.23 10.38
N LEU A 10 -13.49 -6.81 11.30
CA LEU A 10 -14.65 -7.60 11.68
C LEU A 10 -15.78 -7.29 10.71
N VAL A 11 -16.14 -8.29 9.92
CA VAL A 11 -17.10 -8.20 8.83
C VAL A 11 -18.32 -9.05 9.14
N HIS A 12 -19.50 -8.48 8.93
CA HIS A 12 -20.79 -9.15 9.02
C HIS A 12 -21.38 -9.33 7.62
N THR A 13 -21.82 -10.54 7.33
CA THR A 13 -22.52 -10.92 6.10
C THR A 13 -23.79 -11.68 6.46
N ALA A 14 -24.59 -12.05 5.47
CA ALA A 14 -25.77 -12.89 5.70
C ALA A 14 -25.41 -14.28 6.28
N GLU A 15 -24.17 -14.72 6.08
CA GLU A 15 -23.66 -16.04 6.53
C GLU A 15 -23.11 -15.98 7.97
N GLY A 16 -22.94 -14.77 8.54
CA GLY A 16 -22.42 -14.56 9.89
C GLY A 16 -21.32 -13.51 9.98
N SER A 17 -20.62 -13.54 11.11
CA SER A 17 -19.53 -12.59 11.42
C SER A 17 -18.19 -13.28 11.35
N GLN A 18 -17.22 -12.64 10.72
CA GLN A 18 -15.86 -13.17 10.60
C GLN A 18 -14.80 -12.06 10.72
N LEU A 19 -13.62 -12.44 11.19
CA LEU A 19 -12.45 -11.58 11.23
C LEU A 19 -11.58 -11.93 10.03
N VAL A 20 -11.38 -10.96 9.12
CA VAL A 20 -10.60 -11.14 7.89
C VAL A 20 -9.48 -10.12 7.82
N SER A 21 -8.39 -10.41 7.12
CA SER A 21 -7.36 -9.41 6.86
C SER A 21 -7.89 -8.30 5.94
N CYS A 22 -7.39 -7.08 6.10
CA CYS A 22 -7.77 -5.97 5.21
C CYS A 22 -7.37 -6.24 3.76
N GLN A 23 -6.32 -7.04 3.53
CA GLN A 23 -5.92 -7.48 2.19
C GLN A 23 -6.98 -8.40 1.57
N GLU A 24 -7.35 -9.46 2.28
CA GLU A 24 -8.37 -10.42 1.84
C GLU A 24 -9.73 -9.74 1.63
N LEU A 25 -10.12 -8.84 2.55
CA LEU A 25 -11.34 -8.05 2.42
C LEU A 25 -11.34 -7.22 1.12
N MET A 26 -10.24 -6.56 0.81
CA MET A 26 -10.10 -5.75 -0.40
C MET A 26 -10.19 -6.62 -1.67
N GLU A 27 -9.50 -7.75 -1.69
CA GLU A 27 -9.52 -8.68 -2.83
C GLU A 27 -10.91 -9.28 -3.05
N THR A 28 -11.60 -9.66 -1.97
CA THR A 28 -12.96 -10.19 -2.03
C THR A 28 -13.94 -9.14 -2.54
N HIS A 29 -13.88 -7.92 -2.00
CA HIS A 29 -14.75 -6.81 -2.43
C HIS A 29 -14.52 -6.43 -3.90
N CYS A 30 -13.26 -6.42 -4.37
CA CYS A 30 -12.96 -6.13 -5.77
C CYS A 30 -13.49 -7.20 -6.74
N LYS A 31 -13.62 -8.45 -6.27
CA LYS A 31 -14.16 -9.58 -7.08
C LYS A 31 -15.69 -9.63 -7.07
N ASP A 32 -16.31 -9.22 -5.98
CA ASP A 32 -17.76 -9.29 -5.76
C ASP A 32 -18.24 -8.03 -5.02
N GLN A 33 -18.44 -6.96 -5.78
CA GLN A 33 -18.87 -5.66 -5.25
C GLN A 33 -20.32 -5.65 -4.77
N ASP A 34 -21.13 -6.57 -5.28
CA ASP A 34 -22.57 -6.66 -4.94
C ASP A 34 -22.82 -7.48 -3.67
N ARG A 35 -21.80 -8.13 -3.12
CA ARG A 35 -21.94 -8.89 -1.89
C ARG A 35 -22.19 -7.97 -0.70
N PRO A 36 -23.39 -7.99 -0.09
CA PRO A 36 -23.70 -7.12 1.03
C PRO A 36 -22.85 -7.49 2.24
N MET A 37 -22.12 -6.51 2.77
CA MET A 37 -21.31 -6.66 3.98
C MET A 37 -21.34 -5.39 4.82
N LEU A 38 -21.19 -5.56 6.14
CA LEU A 38 -21.01 -4.49 7.10
C LEU A 38 -19.66 -4.65 7.78
N ILE A 39 -18.80 -3.66 7.69
CA ILE A 39 -17.56 -3.60 8.47
C ILE A 39 -17.88 -2.92 9.78
N GLU A 40 -17.80 -3.65 10.89
CA GLU A 40 -18.05 -3.09 12.23
C GLU A 40 -16.86 -2.31 12.75
N LYS A 41 -15.66 -2.89 12.66
CA LYS A 41 -14.44 -2.28 13.20
C LYS A 41 -13.18 -2.88 12.58
N PHE A 42 -12.08 -2.15 12.74
CA PHE A 42 -10.74 -2.61 12.37
C PHE A 42 -9.89 -2.87 13.62
N PHE A 43 -9.08 -3.90 13.57
CA PHE A 43 -8.09 -4.22 14.59
C PHE A 43 -6.69 -4.04 14.00
N ILE A 44 -5.88 -3.21 14.64
CA ILE A 44 -4.47 -3.05 14.31
C ILE A 44 -3.69 -3.71 15.44
N PRO A 45 -2.87 -4.75 15.17
CA PRO A 45 -2.07 -5.41 16.20
C PRO A 45 -1.13 -4.40 16.87
N LYS A 46 -1.01 -4.46 18.21
CA LYS A 46 -0.12 -3.56 18.94
C LYS A 46 1.32 -3.65 18.46
N SER A 47 1.78 -4.85 18.09
CA SER A 47 3.11 -5.09 17.51
C SER A 47 3.32 -4.36 16.19
N ALA A 48 2.27 -4.04 15.45
CA ALA A 48 2.38 -3.37 14.16
C ALA A 48 2.68 -1.87 14.28
N TYR A 49 2.26 -1.21 15.38
CA TYR A 49 2.45 0.23 15.55
C TYR A 49 3.34 0.62 16.73
N SER A 50 3.57 -0.25 17.73
CA SER A 50 4.41 0.06 18.88
C SER A 50 5.87 0.18 18.45
N GLY A 51 6.43 1.38 18.57
CA GLY A 51 7.79 1.69 18.12
C GLY A 51 7.97 1.67 16.60
N ALA A 52 6.87 1.67 15.84
CA ALA A 52 6.93 1.69 14.40
C ALA A 52 7.21 3.10 13.86
N TRP A 53 7.96 3.18 12.77
CA TRP A 53 7.91 4.30 11.86
C TRP A 53 6.88 4.02 10.77
N ALA A 54 6.07 5.02 10.44
CA ALA A 54 5.07 4.88 9.40
C ALA A 54 4.88 6.18 8.64
N LYS A 55 4.67 6.05 7.34
CA LYS A 55 4.37 7.17 6.46
C LYS A 55 3.25 6.82 5.49
N PHE A 56 2.38 7.80 5.24
CA PHE A 56 1.38 7.76 4.20
C PHE A 56 1.49 9.02 3.34
N ASP A 57 1.72 8.84 2.05
CA ASP A 57 1.76 9.92 1.07
C ASP A 57 0.64 9.75 0.04
N LYS A 58 -0.03 10.85 -0.26
CA LYS A 58 -1.07 10.96 -1.28
C LYS A 58 -0.67 12.04 -2.28
N TYR A 59 -0.49 11.66 -3.52
CA TYR A 59 -0.19 12.57 -4.61
C TYR A 59 -1.41 12.74 -5.51
N SER A 60 -1.84 13.98 -5.67
CA SER A 60 -2.99 14.38 -6.49
C SER A 60 -2.59 15.49 -7.44
N LEU A 61 -3.29 15.61 -8.57
CA LEU A 61 -3.02 16.68 -9.56
C LEU A 61 -3.46 18.05 -9.07
N ARG A 62 -4.44 18.12 -8.19
CA ARG A 62 -4.98 19.34 -7.62
C ARG A 62 -4.76 19.35 -6.11
N GLY A 63 -4.48 20.55 -5.57
CA GLY A 63 -4.14 20.72 -4.15
C GLY A 63 -5.31 20.66 -3.18
N SER A 64 -6.55 20.49 -3.66
CA SER A 64 -7.74 20.40 -2.82
C SER A 64 -8.40 19.01 -2.94
N ILE A 65 -9.70 18.92 -2.82
CA ILE A 65 -10.46 17.64 -2.89
C ILE A 65 -10.25 17.01 -4.27
N ASP A 66 -9.35 16.03 -4.34
CA ASP A 66 -9.06 15.29 -5.56
C ASP A 66 -8.75 13.82 -5.25
N PHE A 67 -9.04 12.95 -6.22
CA PHE A 67 -8.65 11.55 -6.14
C PHE A 67 -7.12 11.44 -6.29
N PRO A 68 -6.47 10.50 -5.56
CA PRO A 68 -5.04 10.32 -5.71
C PRO A 68 -4.71 9.79 -7.10
N THR A 69 -3.68 10.37 -7.70
CA THR A 69 -3.04 9.77 -8.88
C THR A 69 -2.25 8.53 -8.47
N ILE A 70 -1.64 8.60 -7.29
CA ILE A 70 -0.97 7.50 -6.61
C ILE A 70 -0.95 7.80 -5.11
N ASN A 71 -1.01 6.77 -4.30
CA ASN A 71 -0.74 6.88 -2.87
C ASN A 71 0.14 5.71 -2.39
N PHE A 72 0.92 5.98 -1.35
CA PHE A 72 1.81 5.02 -0.72
C PHE A 72 1.54 4.94 0.77
N ALA A 73 1.69 3.74 1.34
CA ALA A 73 1.81 3.59 2.78
C ALA A 73 2.98 2.66 3.07
N CYS A 74 3.90 3.13 3.90
CA CYS A 74 5.04 2.38 4.38
C CYS A 74 4.96 2.27 5.90
N VAL A 75 5.17 1.08 6.43
CA VAL A 75 5.27 0.80 7.85
C VAL A 75 6.53 -0.01 8.09
N ARG A 76 7.36 0.43 9.02
CA ARG A 76 8.53 -0.29 9.50
C ARG A 76 8.42 -0.50 11.00
N ASN A 77 8.49 -1.74 11.43
CA ASN A 77 8.44 -2.14 12.84
C ASN A 77 9.41 -3.31 13.12
N SER A 78 9.31 -3.93 14.28
CA SER A 78 10.15 -5.08 14.66
C SER A 78 9.94 -6.33 13.78
N GLN A 79 8.88 -6.39 13.00
CA GLN A 79 8.58 -7.50 12.08
C GLN A 79 9.12 -7.25 10.67
N GLY A 80 9.57 -6.04 10.39
CA GLY A 80 10.13 -5.62 9.09
C GLY A 80 9.43 -4.43 8.48
N VAL A 81 9.64 -4.27 7.17
CA VAL A 81 9.06 -3.22 6.33
C VAL A 81 7.90 -3.79 5.54
N ARG A 82 6.79 -3.06 5.50
CA ARG A 82 5.67 -3.30 4.60
C ARG A 82 5.39 -2.04 3.78
N LEU A 83 5.20 -2.22 2.48
CA LEU A 83 5.00 -1.13 1.53
C LEU A 83 3.81 -1.42 0.62
N THR A 84 2.83 -0.55 0.65
CA THR A 84 1.63 -0.67 -0.19
C THR A 84 1.46 0.55 -1.09
N VAL A 85 0.93 0.31 -2.27
CA VAL A 85 0.62 1.36 -3.25
C VAL A 85 -0.83 1.24 -3.72
N GLY A 86 -1.51 2.36 -3.82
CA GLY A 86 -2.90 2.44 -4.30
C GLY A 86 -3.06 3.40 -5.46
N ALA A 87 -4.25 3.39 -6.07
CA ALA A 87 -4.66 4.20 -7.20
C ALA A 87 -3.98 3.87 -8.55
N ILE A 88 -3.17 2.82 -8.63
CA ILE A 88 -2.53 2.36 -9.88
C ILE A 88 -3.08 1.03 -10.40
N ALA A 89 -3.94 0.39 -9.64
CA ALA A 89 -4.64 -0.84 -9.98
C ALA A 89 -6.08 -0.78 -9.42
N THR A 90 -6.88 -1.79 -9.69
CA THR A 90 -8.27 -1.91 -9.18
C THR A 90 -8.31 -2.07 -7.66
N HIS A 91 -7.21 -2.49 -7.05
CA HIS A 91 -7.07 -2.64 -5.60
C HIS A 91 -5.69 -2.16 -5.13
N VAL A 92 -5.50 -2.10 -3.82
CA VAL A 92 -4.20 -1.75 -3.22
C VAL A 92 -3.23 -2.91 -3.44
N LEU A 93 -2.05 -2.59 -3.95
CA LEU A 93 -0.97 -3.57 -4.18
C LEU A 93 0.01 -3.56 -3.00
N GLU A 94 0.42 -4.74 -2.56
CA GLU A 94 1.61 -4.91 -1.72
C GLU A 94 2.83 -5.10 -2.63
N LEU A 95 3.93 -4.40 -2.30
CA LEU A 95 5.19 -4.48 -3.05
C LEU A 95 6.10 -5.55 -2.42
N VAL A 96 5.68 -6.80 -2.51
CA VAL A 96 6.29 -7.94 -1.81
C VAL A 96 7.77 -8.12 -2.15
N GLN A 97 8.15 -8.02 -3.44
CA GLN A 97 9.57 -8.16 -3.85
C GLN A 97 10.43 -7.02 -3.29
N THR A 98 9.86 -5.82 -3.22
CA THR A 98 10.52 -4.66 -2.61
C THR A 98 10.68 -4.84 -1.11
N GLU A 99 9.63 -5.32 -0.42
CA GLU A 99 9.65 -5.62 1.01
C GLU A 99 10.71 -6.68 1.36
N GLU A 100 10.76 -7.77 0.58
CA GLU A 100 11.76 -8.84 0.74
C GLU A 100 13.18 -8.28 0.63
N TYR A 101 13.45 -7.46 -0.37
CA TYR A 101 14.76 -6.80 -0.53
C TYR A 101 15.08 -5.90 0.67
N LEU A 102 14.16 -5.03 1.07
CA LEU A 102 14.36 -4.11 2.19
C LEU A 102 14.61 -4.86 3.50
N ASN A 103 13.85 -5.92 3.74
CA ASN A 103 13.97 -6.74 4.95
C ASN A 103 15.28 -7.55 4.97
N ALA A 104 15.74 -8.04 3.83
CA ALA A 104 17.00 -8.76 3.71
C ALA A 104 18.23 -7.86 3.92
N GLN A 105 18.17 -6.61 3.44
CA GLN A 105 19.29 -5.66 3.54
C GLN A 105 19.27 -4.84 4.84
N GLY A 106 18.15 -4.78 5.54
CA GLY A 106 17.99 -3.95 6.74
C GLY A 106 18.33 -2.47 6.46
N SER A 107 19.11 -1.84 7.36
CA SER A 107 19.54 -0.43 7.20
C SER A 107 20.55 -0.22 6.05
N ALA A 108 21.17 -1.28 5.54
CA ALA A 108 22.18 -1.20 4.49
C ALA A 108 21.60 -1.15 3.06
N PHE A 109 20.27 -1.22 2.88
CA PHE A 109 19.66 -1.27 1.55
C PHE A 109 20.07 -0.07 0.67
N SER A 110 20.21 -0.31 -0.63
CA SER A 110 20.41 0.75 -1.63
C SER A 110 19.04 1.33 -2.02
N VAL A 111 18.88 2.65 -1.90
CA VAL A 111 17.66 3.36 -2.35
C VAL A 111 17.47 3.19 -3.85
N GLU A 112 18.54 3.26 -4.63
CA GLU A 112 18.50 3.10 -6.08
C GLU A 112 17.98 1.70 -6.47
N GLU A 113 18.53 0.64 -5.88
CA GLU A 113 18.12 -0.73 -6.19
C GLU A 113 16.70 -1.01 -5.69
N ALA A 114 16.35 -0.57 -4.48
CA ALA A 114 14.99 -0.68 -3.96
C ALA A 114 13.98 0.05 -4.86
N THR A 115 14.34 1.25 -5.35
CA THR A 115 13.49 2.01 -6.27
C THR A 115 13.28 1.25 -7.58
N LYS A 116 14.33 0.67 -8.13
CA LYS A 116 14.26 -0.12 -9.36
C LYS A 116 13.34 -1.34 -9.19
N ILE A 117 13.51 -2.10 -8.11
CA ILE A 117 12.66 -3.26 -7.81
C ILE A 117 11.19 -2.82 -7.67
N ALA A 118 10.93 -1.76 -6.88
CA ALA A 118 9.59 -1.24 -6.67
C ALA A 118 8.93 -0.78 -7.98
N LEU A 119 9.65 -0.04 -8.83
CA LEU A 119 9.13 0.41 -10.12
C LEU A 119 8.81 -0.75 -11.07
N ASP A 120 9.65 -1.78 -11.09
CA ASP A 120 9.42 -2.96 -11.93
C ASP A 120 8.23 -3.79 -11.40
N GLU A 121 8.10 -3.93 -10.08
CA GLU A 121 6.95 -4.59 -9.46
C GLU A 121 5.65 -3.82 -9.72
N MET A 122 5.66 -2.49 -9.55
CA MET A 122 4.52 -1.63 -9.85
C MET A 122 4.11 -1.70 -11.32
N LYS A 123 5.05 -1.68 -12.25
CA LYS A 123 4.76 -1.79 -13.70
C LYS A 123 4.11 -3.11 -14.06
N LYS A 124 4.55 -4.21 -13.44
CA LYS A 124 4.00 -5.56 -13.70
C LYS A 124 2.59 -5.72 -13.15
N LYS A 125 2.32 -5.12 -11.99
CA LYS A 125 1.05 -5.26 -11.26
C LYS A 125 0.03 -4.15 -11.59
N SER A 126 0.47 -3.02 -12.16
CA SER A 126 -0.44 -1.90 -12.43
C SER A 126 -1.36 -2.21 -13.62
N GLU A 127 -2.63 -2.19 -13.35
CA GLU A 127 -3.65 -2.08 -14.37
C GLU A 127 -3.87 -0.60 -14.68
N ILE A 128 -3.43 -0.17 -15.87
CA ILE A 128 -3.67 1.21 -16.29
C ILE A 128 -5.13 1.33 -16.65
N VAL A 129 -5.95 1.67 -15.65
CA VAL A 129 -7.39 1.87 -15.84
C VAL A 129 -7.58 3.10 -16.72
N ARG A 130 -8.00 2.89 -17.96
CA ARG A 130 -8.30 3.96 -18.94
C ARG A 130 -9.44 4.85 -18.48
N GLU A 131 -10.28 4.38 -17.57
CA GLU A 131 -11.51 5.03 -17.10
C GLU A 131 -11.29 6.21 -16.17
N SER A 132 -10.08 6.39 -15.60
CA SER A 132 -9.83 7.47 -14.62
C SER A 132 -9.65 8.86 -15.21
N GLY A 133 -9.70 9.04 -16.54
CA GLY A 133 -9.46 10.33 -17.22
C GLY A 133 -8.02 10.88 -17.07
N ILE A 134 -7.18 10.22 -16.28
CA ILE A 134 -5.79 10.61 -16.04
C ILE A 134 -4.90 9.91 -17.07
N SER A 135 -4.08 10.69 -17.79
CA SER A 135 -3.21 10.11 -18.81
C SER A 135 -2.21 9.11 -18.22
N VAL A 136 -1.92 8.07 -18.97
CA VAL A 136 -0.88 7.07 -18.65
C VAL A 136 0.47 7.72 -18.35
N GLN A 137 0.80 8.80 -19.04
CA GLN A 137 2.06 9.54 -18.85
C GLN A 137 2.12 10.22 -17.48
N VAL A 138 1.01 10.80 -17.01
CA VAL A 138 0.93 11.40 -15.66
C VAL A 138 1.10 10.32 -14.61
N LYS A 139 0.41 9.18 -14.73
CA LYS A 139 0.58 8.06 -13.79
C LYS A 139 2.01 7.53 -13.76
N ARG A 140 2.67 7.42 -14.92
CA ARG A 140 4.09 7.02 -14.99
C ARG A 140 5.01 8.04 -14.34
N GLY A 141 4.77 9.35 -14.52
CA GLY A 141 5.55 10.42 -13.89
C GLY A 141 5.45 10.41 -12.37
N THR A 142 4.34 9.93 -11.78
CA THR A 142 4.18 9.87 -10.33
C THR A 142 4.96 8.73 -9.67
N PHE A 143 5.48 7.78 -10.43
CA PHE A 143 6.28 6.68 -9.88
C PHE A 143 7.62 7.16 -9.27
N CYS A 144 8.10 8.35 -9.63
CA CYS A 144 9.28 8.95 -9.00
C CYS A 144 9.11 9.22 -7.49
N TYR A 145 7.87 9.30 -7.01
CA TYR A 145 7.60 9.48 -5.58
C TYR A 145 7.97 8.28 -4.72
N VAL A 146 8.12 7.10 -5.33
CA VAL A 146 8.60 5.90 -4.60
C VAL A 146 10.02 6.07 -4.09
N GLU A 147 10.88 6.70 -4.87
CA GLU A 147 12.25 6.99 -4.46
C GLU A 147 12.30 7.93 -3.24
N ALA A 148 11.43 8.96 -3.23
CA ALA A 148 11.33 9.88 -2.09
C ALA A 148 10.91 9.15 -0.81
N MET A 149 9.92 8.26 -0.89
CA MET A 149 9.47 7.42 0.22
C MET A 149 10.61 6.53 0.75
N LEU A 150 11.36 5.89 -0.14
CA LEU A 150 12.47 5.01 0.23
C LEU A 150 13.68 5.77 0.82
N LYS A 151 13.92 7.01 0.39
CA LYS A 151 14.92 7.90 1.01
C LYS A 151 14.55 8.20 2.46
N GLU A 152 13.31 8.58 2.72
CA GLU A 152 12.84 8.84 4.08
C GLU A 152 12.87 7.58 4.95
N LEU A 153 12.45 6.42 4.40
CA LEU A 153 12.57 5.15 5.10
C LEU A 153 14.01 4.89 5.53
N LYS A 154 14.98 5.17 4.67
CA LYS A 154 16.41 4.98 4.95
C LYS A 154 16.91 5.90 6.06
N GLU A 155 16.50 7.16 6.07
CA GLU A 155 16.85 8.14 7.10
C GLU A 155 16.35 7.72 8.49
N HIS A 156 15.23 7.02 8.56
CA HIS A 156 14.64 6.49 9.79
C HIS A 156 15.04 5.03 10.08
N SER A 157 16.02 4.50 9.35
CA SER A 157 16.49 3.10 9.48
C SER A 157 17.67 2.93 10.43
N LEU A 158 17.88 3.86 11.33
CA LEU A 158 18.96 3.82 12.35
C LEU A 158 18.56 3.00 13.57
#